data_8a5f4c1d18aad36422886daaccabb064
#
_entry.id   8a5f4c1d18aad36422886daaccabb064
#
_cell.length_a   1.000
_cell.length_b   1.000
_cell.length_c   1.000
_cell.angle_alpha   90.00
_cell.angle_beta   90.00
_cell.angle_gamma   90.00
#
_symmetry.space_group_name_H-M   'P 1'
#
loop_
_entity.id
_entity.type
_entity.pdbx_description
1 polymer ?
#
loop_
_entity_poly.entity_id
_entity_poly.type
_entity_poly.pdbx_seq_one_letter_code
_entity_poly.pdbx_strand_id
1 'polypeptide(L)'
;MNVYIYYVIFAFIISLISGAVLIPVIIKFCRKRKLYDLPDTRKVHRMMIPRLGGIAFLPSMLFAFIVSLFVLSRVLGGMEVTIGLWSCAFIVSIFIIYSVGVVDDLIGLGPKVKFLAQTLSALLLPLSGLYINNLYGFLGIWDVPFYIGAPLTVFVIVYIDNALNLIDGIDGLAGGLALMSLFGFLLCFMREGVWTYCVLISGLIGVLVAYLYFNIFCKPESNRKIFMGDSGSLTLGFVLGFLFVKFAMDNSKVMTYRSDSLLLSYTLLIVPCFDVVRVMLSRLWAGQPLFKADKRHIHHKLLRCGLSQHCALASI
;
A
#
# COMPACT_ATOMS: atom_id res chain seq x y z
N MET A 1 27.59 -13.04 4.95
CA MET A 1 26.25 -12.64 4.47
C MET A 1 25.31 -12.74 5.67
N ASN A 2 24.52 -11.71 5.96
CA ASN A 2 23.68 -11.70 7.16
C ASN A 2 22.58 -12.79 7.03
N VAL A 3 22.47 -13.66 8.02
CA VAL A 3 21.52 -14.79 8.04
C VAL A 3 20.08 -14.34 7.79
N TYR A 4 19.73 -13.13 8.23
CA TYR A 4 18.39 -12.57 8.07
C TYR A 4 18.00 -12.30 6.60
N ILE A 5 18.96 -12.19 5.68
CA ILE A 5 18.67 -12.05 4.24
C ILE A 5 17.94 -13.29 3.71
N TYR A 6 18.23 -14.49 4.24
CA TYR A 6 17.49 -15.70 3.86
C TYR A 6 16.02 -15.63 4.23
N TYR A 7 15.67 -15.03 5.38
CA TYR A 7 14.27 -14.82 5.77
C TYR A 7 13.54 -13.89 4.77
N VAL A 8 14.21 -12.83 4.33
CA VAL A 8 13.67 -11.87 3.37
C VAL A 8 13.43 -12.54 2.01
N ILE A 9 14.43 -13.26 1.49
CA ILE A 9 14.31 -13.97 0.20
C ILE A 9 13.25 -15.07 0.28
N PHE A 10 13.21 -15.83 1.35
CA PHE A 10 12.25 -16.92 1.52
C PHE A 10 10.81 -16.40 1.61
N ALA A 11 10.58 -15.31 2.36
CA ALA A 11 9.28 -14.66 2.43
C ALA A 11 8.82 -14.17 1.06
N PHE A 12 9.71 -13.59 0.25
CA PHE A 12 9.41 -13.19 -1.13
C PHE A 12 8.94 -14.40 -1.96
N ILE A 13 9.71 -15.50 -1.95
CA ILE A 13 9.40 -16.68 -2.76
C ILE A 13 8.08 -17.31 -2.33
N ILE A 14 7.86 -17.49 -1.03
CA ILE A 14 6.61 -18.08 -0.50
C ILE A 14 5.40 -17.23 -0.88
N SER A 15 5.51 -15.90 -0.73
CA SER A 15 4.42 -15.00 -1.08
C SER A 15 4.17 -14.92 -2.57
N LEU A 16 5.21 -14.94 -3.40
CA LEU A 16 5.10 -14.99 -4.86
C LEU A 16 4.33 -16.23 -5.30
N ILE A 17 4.70 -17.41 -4.76
CA ILE A 17 4.03 -18.68 -5.04
C ILE A 17 2.58 -18.63 -4.55
N SER A 18 2.35 -18.16 -3.32
CA SER A 18 1.00 -18.00 -2.76
C SER A 18 0.12 -17.11 -3.64
N GLY A 19 0.63 -15.94 -4.07
CA GLY A 19 -0.06 -15.05 -4.98
C GLY A 19 -0.35 -15.69 -6.34
N ALA A 20 0.62 -16.38 -6.92
CA ALA A 20 0.47 -17.07 -8.21
C ALA A 20 -0.60 -18.19 -8.16
N VAL A 21 -0.83 -18.78 -7.00
CA VAL A 21 -1.89 -19.80 -6.78
C VAL A 21 -3.23 -19.15 -6.44
N LEU A 22 -3.26 -18.19 -5.52
CA LEU A 22 -4.50 -17.59 -5.03
C LEU A 22 -5.18 -16.71 -6.08
N ILE A 23 -4.44 -15.92 -6.85
CA ILE A 23 -5.04 -15.00 -7.84
C ILE A 23 -5.88 -15.74 -8.89
N PRO A 24 -5.42 -16.84 -9.54
CA PRO A 24 -6.28 -17.63 -10.43
C PRO A 24 -7.53 -18.20 -9.75
N VAL A 25 -7.43 -18.60 -8.48
CA VAL A 25 -8.59 -19.08 -7.70
C VAL A 25 -9.59 -17.94 -7.50
N ILE A 26 -9.12 -16.75 -7.14
CA ILE A 26 -9.95 -15.55 -7.00
C ILE A 26 -10.62 -15.19 -8.32
N ILE A 27 -9.89 -15.23 -9.44
CA ILE A 27 -10.46 -14.99 -10.77
C ILE A 27 -11.61 -15.96 -11.07
N LYS A 28 -11.40 -17.26 -10.81
CA LYS A 28 -12.46 -18.29 -11.00
C LYS A 28 -13.67 -18.01 -10.11
N PHE A 29 -13.44 -17.66 -8.85
CA PHE A 29 -14.51 -17.29 -7.91
C PHE A 29 -15.31 -16.08 -8.39
N CYS A 30 -14.63 -14.98 -8.77
CA CYS A 30 -15.27 -13.78 -9.28
C CYS A 30 -16.15 -14.07 -10.50
N ARG A 31 -15.68 -14.93 -11.41
CA ARG A 31 -16.43 -15.32 -12.60
C ARG A 31 -17.67 -16.12 -12.24
N LYS A 32 -17.54 -17.09 -11.34
CA LYS A 32 -18.67 -17.92 -10.88
C LYS A 32 -19.76 -17.05 -10.21
N ARG A 33 -19.34 -16.00 -9.49
CA ARG A 33 -20.24 -15.09 -8.78
C ARG A 33 -20.60 -13.83 -9.57
N LYS A 34 -20.09 -13.67 -10.80
CA LYS A 34 -20.30 -12.50 -11.66
C LYS A 34 -19.85 -11.17 -11.00
N LEU A 35 -18.77 -11.23 -10.22
CA LEU A 35 -18.19 -10.06 -9.54
C LEU A 35 -17.20 -9.37 -10.48
N TYR A 36 -17.72 -8.49 -11.32
CA TYR A 36 -16.96 -7.76 -12.33
C TYR A 36 -17.01 -6.26 -12.06
N ASP A 37 -15.95 -5.57 -12.43
CA ASP A 37 -15.96 -4.14 -12.62
C ASP A 37 -16.66 -3.84 -13.96
N LEU A 38 -17.80 -3.12 -13.87
CA LEU A 38 -18.58 -2.78 -15.05
C LEU A 38 -17.99 -1.56 -15.75
N PRO A 39 -17.92 -1.57 -17.09
CA PRO A 39 -17.55 -0.39 -17.85
C PRO A 39 -18.49 0.79 -17.54
N ASP A 40 -17.91 1.95 -17.26
CA ASP A 40 -18.62 3.22 -17.08
C ASP A 40 -17.94 4.29 -17.95
N THR A 41 -18.65 5.37 -18.27
CA THR A 41 -18.16 6.50 -19.07
C THR A 41 -16.91 7.17 -18.51
N ARG A 42 -16.63 6.96 -17.21
CA ARG A 42 -15.46 7.47 -16.50
C ARG A 42 -14.25 6.53 -16.54
N LYS A 43 -14.47 5.23 -16.80
CA LYS A 43 -13.43 4.20 -16.76
C LYS A 43 -12.75 4.03 -18.12
N VAL A 44 -11.49 3.56 -18.07
CA VAL A 44 -10.65 3.37 -19.26
C VAL A 44 -10.93 2.04 -19.94
N HIS A 45 -11.34 1.01 -19.19
CA HIS A 45 -11.62 -0.32 -19.72
C HIS A 45 -13.03 -0.43 -20.32
N ARG A 46 -13.15 -1.30 -21.35
CA ARG A 46 -14.42 -1.55 -22.09
C ARG A 46 -14.99 -2.95 -21.86
N MET A 47 -14.27 -3.81 -21.16
CA MET A 47 -14.66 -5.21 -20.90
C MET A 47 -14.90 -5.42 -19.39
N MET A 48 -15.73 -6.44 -19.07
CA MET A 48 -15.98 -6.85 -17.70
C MET A 48 -14.75 -7.58 -17.14
N ILE A 49 -14.07 -7.01 -16.14
CA ILE A 49 -12.86 -7.57 -15.54
C ILE A 49 -13.11 -7.82 -14.04
N PRO A 50 -12.72 -8.99 -13.49
CA PRO A 50 -12.78 -9.24 -12.05
C PRO A 50 -11.98 -8.19 -11.26
N ARG A 51 -12.50 -7.73 -10.09
CA ARG A 51 -11.91 -6.62 -9.32
C ARG A 51 -11.43 -6.97 -7.92
N LEU A 52 -11.30 -8.25 -7.57
CA LEU A 52 -10.94 -8.69 -6.22
C LEU A 52 -9.46 -9.10 -6.10
N GLY A 53 -8.55 -8.57 -6.92
CA GLY A 53 -7.13 -8.97 -6.92
C GLY A 53 -6.42 -8.72 -5.60
N GLY A 54 -6.80 -7.65 -4.93
CA GLY A 54 -6.23 -7.25 -3.64
C GLY A 54 -6.53 -8.20 -2.48
N ILE A 55 -7.55 -9.05 -2.61
CA ILE A 55 -7.85 -10.07 -1.59
C ILE A 55 -6.65 -10.99 -1.34
N ALA A 56 -5.80 -11.21 -2.34
CA ALA A 56 -4.61 -12.04 -2.18
C ALA A 56 -3.51 -11.40 -1.32
N PHE A 57 -3.49 -10.06 -1.15
CA PHE A 57 -2.32 -9.35 -0.61
C PHE A 57 -2.08 -9.66 0.86
N LEU A 58 -3.05 -9.37 1.73
CA LEU A 58 -2.89 -9.59 3.16
C LEU A 58 -2.68 -11.06 3.53
N PRO A 59 -3.49 -12.04 3.04
CA PRO A 59 -3.27 -13.44 3.36
C PRO A 59 -1.91 -13.98 2.90
N SER A 60 -1.47 -13.64 1.68
CA SER A 60 -0.17 -14.10 1.16
C SER A 60 1.00 -13.49 1.92
N MET A 61 0.92 -12.20 2.25
CA MET A 61 1.94 -11.51 3.05
C MET A 61 2.08 -12.14 4.43
N LEU A 62 0.97 -12.34 5.16
CA LEU A 62 0.99 -12.91 6.50
C LEU A 62 1.39 -14.39 6.48
N PHE A 63 0.91 -15.17 5.53
CA PHE A 63 1.31 -16.55 5.35
C PHE A 63 2.83 -16.67 5.14
N ALA A 64 3.39 -15.88 4.21
CA ALA A 64 4.81 -15.87 3.94
C ALA A 64 5.63 -15.43 5.16
N PHE A 65 5.17 -14.41 5.90
CA PHE A 65 5.80 -13.96 7.12
C PHE A 65 5.86 -15.06 8.17
N ILE A 66 4.74 -15.69 8.48
CA ILE A 66 4.64 -16.75 9.49
C ILE A 66 5.46 -17.98 9.08
N VAL A 67 5.35 -18.44 7.83
CA VAL A 67 6.08 -19.62 7.34
C VAL A 67 7.58 -19.36 7.34
N SER A 68 8.03 -18.17 6.93
CA SER A 68 9.44 -17.80 6.95
C SER A 68 10.01 -17.83 8.37
N LEU A 69 9.30 -17.25 9.33
CA LEU A 69 9.72 -17.28 10.72
C LEU A 69 9.75 -18.70 11.28
N PHE A 70 8.72 -19.50 11.02
CA PHE A 70 8.61 -20.85 11.54
C PHE A 70 9.68 -21.77 10.96
N VAL A 71 9.85 -21.81 9.65
CA VAL A 71 10.76 -22.74 8.97
C VAL A 71 12.22 -22.36 9.23
N LEU A 72 12.55 -21.10 9.01
CA LEU A 72 13.95 -20.68 9.10
C LEU A 72 14.43 -20.55 10.55
N SER A 73 13.56 -20.32 11.52
CA SER A 73 13.96 -20.37 12.93
C SER A 73 14.43 -21.76 13.37
N ARG A 74 13.92 -22.82 12.75
CA ARG A 74 14.35 -24.20 13.01
C ARG A 74 15.68 -24.57 12.34
N VAL A 75 16.00 -23.90 11.23
CA VAL A 75 17.18 -24.23 10.40
C VAL A 75 18.37 -23.34 10.71
N LEU A 76 18.15 -22.04 10.88
CA LEU A 76 19.20 -21.01 10.95
C LEU A 76 19.38 -20.40 12.35
N GLY A 77 18.58 -20.82 13.32
CA GLY A 77 18.46 -20.11 14.60
C GLY A 77 17.39 -19.01 14.53
N GLY A 78 16.71 -18.79 15.66
CA GLY A 78 15.53 -17.91 15.71
C GLY A 78 15.84 -16.45 15.42
N MET A 79 14.99 -15.83 14.58
CA MET A 79 14.87 -14.40 14.56
C MET A 79 13.97 -13.98 15.73
N GLU A 80 14.47 -13.15 16.62
CA GLU A 80 13.68 -12.62 17.73
C GLU A 80 12.62 -11.66 17.17
N VAL A 81 11.36 -12.03 17.33
CA VAL A 81 10.22 -11.19 17.00
C VAL A 81 9.52 -10.78 18.29
N THR A 82 9.69 -9.52 18.66
CA THR A 82 8.97 -8.95 19.81
C THR A 82 7.61 -8.45 19.35
N ILE A 83 6.54 -9.04 19.88
CA ILE A 83 5.17 -8.56 19.66
C ILE A 83 4.89 -7.49 20.71
N GLY A 84 5.05 -6.25 20.33
CA GLY A 84 4.70 -5.08 21.16
C GLY A 84 3.31 -4.52 20.81
N LEU A 85 2.89 -3.51 21.55
CA LEU A 85 1.61 -2.82 21.33
C LEU A 85 1.49 -2.28 19.90
N TRP A 86 2.57 -1.79 19.30
CA TRP A 86 2.60 -1.33 17.90
C TRP A 86 2.27 -2.44 16.90
N SER A 87 2.78 -3.65 17.14
CA SER A 87 2.51 -4.81 16.27
C SER A 87 1.04 -5.20 16.35
N CYS A 88 0.46 -5.23 17.56
CA CYS A 88 -0.95 -5.50 17.77
C CYS A 88 -1.82 -4.45 17.09
N ALA A 89 -1.53 -3.16 17.29
CA ALA A 89 -2.24 -2.05 16.67
C ALA A 89 -2.18 -2.16 15.13
N PHE A 90 -1.00 -2.41 14.55
CA PHE A 90 -0.85 -2.59 13.10
C PHE A 90 -1.70 -3.77 12.58
N ILE A 91 -1.65 -4.93 13.25
CA ILE A 91 -2.41 -6.11 12.82
C ILE A 91 -3.91 -5.82 12.85
N VAL A 92 -4.42 -5.24 13.94
CA VAL A 92 -5.86 -4.89 14.04
C VAL A 92 -6.24 -3.89 12.97
N SER A 93 -5.45 -2.83 12.79
CA SER A 93 -5.72 -1.78 11.82
C SER A 93 -5.75 -2.31 10.38
N ILE A 94 -4.78 -3.12 9.99
CA ILE A 94 -4.71 -3.65 8.63
C ILE A 94 -5.86 -4.62 8.35
N PHE A 95 -6.31 -5.41 9.34
CA PHE A 95 -7.48 -6.26 9.20
C PHE A 95 -8.77 -5.45 9.03
N ILE A 96 -8.93 -4.32 9.72
CA ILE A 96 -10.08 -3.43 9.55
C ILE A 96 -10.07 -2.86 8.13
N ILE A 97 -8.96 -2.28 7.67
CA ILE A 97 -8.84 -1.70 6.33
C ILE A 97 -9.08 -2.73 5.24
N TYR A 98 -8.43 -3.88 5.35
CA TYR A 98 -8.61 -4.98 4.41
C TYR A 98 -10.08 -5.44 4.35
N SER A 99 -10.74 -5.62 5.49
CA SER A 99 -12.14 -6.04 5.55
C SER A 99 -13.07 -5.00 4.92
N VAL A 100 -12.83 -3.71 5.20
CA VAL A 100 -13.60 -2.62 4.60
C VAL A 100 -13.38 -2.56 3.09
N GLY A 101 -12.15 -2.72 2.60
CA GLY A 101 -11.86 -2.80 1.18
C GLY A 101 -12.55 -3.98 0.48
N VAL A 102 -12.56 -5.17 1.12
CA VAL A 102 -13.28 -6.34 0.59
C VAL A 102 -14.79 -6.09 0.55
N VAL A 103 -15.37 -5.51 1.60
CA VAL A 103 -16.80 -5.17 1.64
C VAL A 103 -17.13 -4.12 0.58
N ASP A 104 -16.27 -3.13 0.38
CA ASP A 104 -16.45 -2.12 -0.68
C ASP A 104 -16.44 -2.75 -2.08
N ASP A 105 -15.50 -3.64 -2.34
CA ASP A 105 -15.44 -4.35 -3.62
C ASP A 105 -16.67 -5.24 -3.88
N LEU A 106 -17.32 -5.74 -2.84
CA LEU A 106 -18.50 -6.61 -2.97
C LEU A 106 -19.81 -5.85 -3.13
N ILE A 107 -20.03 -4.82 -2.32
CA ILE A 107 -21.33 -4.14 -2.23
C ILE A 107 -21.28 -2.64 -2.55
N GLY A 108 -20.09 -2.03 -2.62
CA GLY A 108 -19.90 -0.60 -2.85
C GLY A 108 -20.25 0.25 -1.62
N LEU A 109 -19.24 0.72 -0.90
CA LEU A 109 -19.41 1.57 0.28
C LEU A 109 -19.39 3.05 -0.11
N GLY A 110 -20.13 3.86 0.64
CA GLY A 110 -20.06 5.30 0.47
C GLY A 110 -18.71 5.87 0.93
N PRO A 111 -18.24 6.98 0.31
CA PRO A 111 -16.94 7.57 0.64
C PRO A 111 -16.77 7.93 2.12
N LYS A 112 -17.84 8.33 2.80
CA LYS A 112 -17.83 8.67 4.23
C LYS A 112 -17.51 7.47 5.11
N VAL A 113 -18.04 6.28 4.78
CA VAL A 113 -17.82 5.04 5.53
C VAL A 113 -16.37 4.61 5.38
N LYS A 114 -15.83 4.67 4.15
CA LYS A 114 -14.40 4.37 3.89
C LYS A 114 -13.49 5.32 4.66
N PHE A 115 -13.74 6.62 4.57
CA PHE A 115 -12.94 7.62 5.28
C PHE A 115 -12.97 7.43 6.81
N LEU A 116 -14.14 7.11 7.38
CA LEU A 116 -14.28 6.82 8.81
C LEU A 116 -13.45 5.59 9.20
N ALA A 117 -13.55 4.50 8.43
CA ALA A 117 -12.79 3.28 8.69
C ALA A 117 -11.27 3.50 8.60
N GLN A 118 -10.81 4.22 7.58
CA GLN A 118 -9.40 4.64 7.44
C GLN A 118 -8.94 5.44 8.66
N THR A 119 -9.74 6.43 9.09
CA THR A 119 -9.42 7.28 10.24
C THR A 119 -9.35 6.48 11.54
N LEU A 120 -10.33 5.60 11.80
CA LEU A 120 -10.35 4.75 12.99
C LEU A 120 -9.17 3.77 13.01
N SER A 121 -8.86 3.15 11.88
CA SER A 121 -7.71 2.26 11.76
C SER A 121 -6.39 3.00 11.95
N ALA A 122 -6.24 4.17 11.35
CA ALA A 122 -5.04 4.98 11.51
C ALA A 122 -4.84 5.49 12.95
N LEU A 123 -5.94 5.74 13.67
CA LEU A 123 -5.91 6.23 15.06
C LEU A 123 -5.31 5.21 16.04
N LEU A 124 -5.46 3.90 15.78
CA LEU A 124 -4.89 2.86 16.64
C LEU A 124 -3.37 2.93 16.72
N LEU A 125 -2.69 3.43 15.70
CA LEU A 125 -1.24 3.53 15.67
C LEU A 125 -0.69 4.57 16.66
N PRO A 126 -1.11 5.85 16.64
CA PRO A 126 -0.65 6.80 17.66
C PRO A 126 -1.09 6.43 19.06
N LEU A 127 -2.26 5.80 19.25
CA LEU A 127 -2.69 5.30 20.55
C LEU A 127 -1.78 4.18 21.08
N SER A 128 -1.11 3.44 20.20
CA SER A 128 -0.08 2.47 20.59
C SER A 128 1.30 3.10 20.83
N GLY A 129 1.45 4.41 20.65
CA GLY A 129 2.71 5.13 20.76
C GLY A 129 3.51 5.24 19.46
N LEU A 130 2.95 4.80 18.32
CA LEU A 130 3.57 4.95 17.00
C LEU A 130 3.05 6.23 16.32
N TYR A 131 3.78 7.32 16.41
CA TYR A 131 3.39 8.61 15.83
C TYR A 131 4.60 9.41 15.35
N ILE A 132 4.39 10.38 14.48
CA ILE A 132 5.41 11.32 14.01
C ILE A 132 5.73 12.27 15.17
N ASN A 133 6.87 12.03 15.79
CA ASN A 133 7.32 12.75 16.98
C ASN A 133 8.49 13.71 16.71
N ASN A 134 9.01 13.73 15.48
CA ASN A 134 10.08 14.63 15.08
C ASN A 134 9.89 15.04 13.61
N LEU A 135 10.09 16.31 13.28
CA LEU A 135 10.07 16.83 11.90
C LEU A 135 11.48 17.15 11.38
N TYR A 136 12.52 16.82 12.14
CA TYR A 136 13.93 16.90 11.72
C TYR A 136 14.33 18.29 11.19
N GLY A 137 13.81 19.35 11.80
CA GLY A 137 14.07 20.73 11.41
C GLY A 137 13.22 21.23 10.22
N PHE A 138 12.30 20.43 9.71
CA PHE A 138 11.37 20.93 8.69
C PHE A 138 10.55 22.09 9.23
N LEU A 139 10.56 23.23 8.53
CA LEU A 139 9.99 24.52 8.98
C LEU A 139 10.52 25.01 10.34
N GLY A 140 11.73 24.57 10.75
CA GLY A 140 12.32 24.91 12.05
C GLY A 140 11.75 24.12 13.23
N ILE A 141 10.93 23.10 12.98
CA ILE A 141 10.31 22.25 13.99
C ILE A 141 11.11 20.95 14.13
N TRP A 142 11.48 20.61 15.34
CA TRP A 142 12.18 19.37 15.68
C TRP A 142 11.21 18.43 16.38
N ASP A 143 11.08 18.51 17.68
CA ASP A 143 10.24 17.62 18.46
C ASP A 143 8.76 18.00 18.35
N VAL A 144 7.93 16.98 18.12
CA VAL A 144 6.48 17.14 17.99
C VAL A 144 5.79 16.43 19.16
N PRO A 145 5.11 17.16 20.03
CA PRO A 145 4.40 16.55 21.15
C PRO A 145 3.23 15.69 20.68
N PHE A 146 2.85 14.70 21.50
CA PHE A 146 1.84 13.71 21.16
C PHE A 146 0.51 14.30 20.64
N TYR A 147 0.02 15.37 21.26
CA TYR A 147 -1.26 15.99 20.90
C TYR A 147 -1.26 16.65 19.51
N ILE A 148 -0.09 16.92 18.92
CA ILE A 148 0.08 17.38 17.53
C ILE A 148 0.48 16.19 16.65
N GLY A 149 1.43 15.38 17.09
CA GLY A 149 1.97 14.27 16.32
C GLY A 149 0.94 13.15 16.06
N ALA A 150 0.03 12.91 17.00
CA ALA A 150 -1.00 11.88 16.81
C ALA A 150 -2.01 12.26 15.69
N PRO A 151 -2.64 13.45 15.68
CA PRO A 151 -3.48 13.89 14.57
C PRO A 151 -2.71 13.97 13.24
N LEU A 152 -1.45 14.44 13.26
CA LEU A 152 -0.59 14.47 12.07
C LEU A 152 -0.36 13.08 11.50
N THR A 153 -0.12 12.09 12.36
CA THR A 153 0.06 10.69 11.97
C THR A 153 -1.19 10.13 11.30
N VAL A 154 -2.36 10.34 11.91
CA VAL A 154 -3.64 9.92 11.33
C VAL A 154 -3.86 10.56 9.97
N PHE A 155 -3.62 11.88 9.87
CA PHE A 155 -3.73 12.61 8.62
C PHE A 155 -2.81 12.04 7.54
N VAL A 156 -1.54 11.82 7.84
CA VAL A 156 -0.54 11.32 6.88
C VAL A 156 -0.93 9.91 6.38
N ILE A 157 -1.33 9.02 7.28
CA ILE A 157 -1.73 7.65 6.90
C ILE A 157 -2.97 7.66 6.00
N VAL A 158 -4.02 8.39 6.40
CA VAL A 158 -5.26 8.50 5.61
C VAL A 158 -5.00 9.18 4.28
N TYR A 159 -4.11 10.18 4.26
CA TYR A 159 -3.71 10.86 3.03
C TYR A 159 -2.99 9.92 2.05
N ILE A 160 -1.99 9.15 2.51
CA ILE A 160 -1.26 8.19 1.68
C ILE A 160 -2.20 7.08 1.18
N ASP A 161 -3.07 6.57 2.05
CA ASP A 161 -4.05 5.54 1.71
C ASP A 161 -4.99 6.01 0.59
N ASN A 162 -5.57 7.20 0.73
CA ASN A 162 -6.40 7.79 -0.33
C ASN A 162 -5.60 8.15 -1.58
N ALA A 163 -4.35 8.60 -1.46
CA ALA A 163 -3.52 8.94 -2.62
C ALA A 163 -3.26 7.72 -3.49
N LEU A 164 -2.97 6.56 -2.88
CA LEU A 164 -2.78 5.32 -3.63
C LEU A 164 -4.08 4.78 -4.24
N ASN A 165 -5.19 4.89 -3.53
CA ASN A 165 -6.51 4.51 -4.05
C ASN A 165 -6.94 5.38 -5.23
N LEU A 166 -6.72 6.70 -5.17
CA LEU A 166 -7.09 7.63 -6.24
C LEU A 166 -6.23 7.52 -7.51
N ILE A 167 -4.97 7.09 -7.38
CA ILE A 167 -4.08 6.92 -8.53
C ILE A 167 -4.31 5.59 -9.27
N ASP A 168 -5.05 4.65 -8.68
CA ASP A 168 -5.37 3.33 -9.26
C ASP A 168 -6.40 3.45 -10.40
N GLY A 169 -5.99 4.11 -11.49
CA GLY A 169 -6.86 4.39 -12.64
C GLY A 169 -6.46 3.72 -13.95
N ILE A 170 -5.26 3.13 -14.03
CA ILE A 170 -4.76 2.35 -15.17
C ILE A 170 -3.98 1.12 -14.68
N ASP A 171 -3.94 0.09 -15.54
CA ASP A 171 -3.24 -1.15 -15.23
C ASP A 171 -1.80 -0.93 -14.77
N GLY A 172 -1.45 -1.52 -13.64
CA GLY A 172 -0.11 -1.51 -13.07
C GLY A 172 0.30 -0.24 -12.34
N LEU A 173 -0.45 0.87 -12.41
CA LEU A 173 0.03 2.17 -11.90
C LEU A 173 0.14 2.16 -10.37
N ALA A 174 -0.94 1.93 -9.65
CA ALA A 174 -0.89 1.91 -8.18
C ALA A 174 0.00 0.77 -7.67
N GLY A 175 -0.11 -0.42 -8.27
CA GLY A 175 0.73 -1.57 -7.92
C GLY A 175 2.22 -1.34 -8.22
N GLY A 176 2.57 -0.73 -9.33
CA GLY A 176 3.95 -0.40 -9.70
C GLY A 176 4.58 0.64 -8.78
N LEU A 177 3.84 1.73 -8.49
CA LEU A 177 4.29 2.76 -7.55
C LEU A 177 4.44 2.19 -6.12
N ALA A 178 3.48 1.36 -5.68
CA ALA A 178 3.59 0.67 -4.39
C ALA A 178 4.80 -0.27 -4.35
N LEU A 179 5.08 -1.01 -5.43
CA LEU A 179 6.23 -1.90 -5.54
C LEU A 179 7.55 -1.14 -5.40
N MET A 180 7.70 0.00 -6.09
CA MET A 180 8.89 0.85 -5.98
C MET A 180 9.06 1.40 -4.56
N SER A 181 7.97 1.90 -3.96
CA SER A 181 8.00 2.41 -2.59
C SER A 181 8.35 1.33 -1.57
N LEU A 182 7.76 0.14 -1.69
CA LEU A 182 8.06 -1.02 -0.83
C LEU A 182 9.52 -1.45 -0.97
N PHE A 183 10.07 -1.47 -2.19
CA PHE A 183 11.48 -1.79 -2.40
C PHE A 183 12.39 -0.74 -1.75
N GLY A 184 12.06 0.54 -1.88
CA GLY A 184 12.78 1.61 -1.18
C GLY A 184 12.74 1.47 0.34
N PHE A 185 11.56 1.21 0.93
CA PHE A 185 11.45 0.95 2.36
C PHE A 185 12.18 -0.33 2.78
N LEU A 186 12.17 -1.38 1.95
CA LEU A 186 12.94 -2.59 2.22
C LEU A 186 14.42 -2.27 2.39
N LEU A 187 15.01 -1.50 1.47
CA LEU A 187 16.41 -1.08 1.56
C LEU A 187 16.67 -0.21 2.80
N CYS A 188 15.76 0.71 3.11
CA CYS A 188 15.86 1.56 4.30
C CYS A 188 15.87 0.72 5.59
N PHE A 189 14.92 -0.20 5.76
CA PHE A 189 14.88 -1.06 6.96
C PHE A 189 16.02 -2.08 7.01
N MET A 190 16.50 -2.57 5.86
CA MET A 190 17.71 -3.40 5.80
C MET A 190 18.94 -2.66 6.30
N ARG A 191 19.12 -1.40 5.92
CA ARG A 191 20.22 -0.55 6.37
C ARG A 191 20.19 -0.35 7.88
N GLU A 192 19.02 -0.19 8.46
CA GLU A 192 18.81 0.00 9.90
C GLU A 192 18.84 -1.36 10.69
N GLY A 193 18.94 -2.49 10.01
CA GLY A 193 18.96 -3.81 10.65
C GLY A 193 17.62 -4.27 11.24
N VAL A 194 16.50 -3.64 10.84
CA VAL A 194 15.16 -3.96 11.37
C VAL A 194 14.50 -5.06 10.52
N TRP A 195 15.02 -6.26 10.63
CA TRP A 195 14.75 -7.41 9.76
C TRP A 195 13.30 -7.88 9.77
N THR A 196 12.57 -7.72 10.86
CA THR A 196 11.15 -8.09 10.96
C THR A 196 10.32 -7.36 9.91
N TYR A 197 10.56 -6.04 9.73
CA TYR A 197 9.88 -5.26 8.69
C TYR A 197 10.35 -5.67 7.30
N CYS A 198 11.63 -6.01 7.14
CA CYS A 198 12.15 -6.49 5.85
C CYS A 198 11.44 -7.76 5.39
N VAL A 199 11.18 -8.71 6.29
CA VAL A 199 10.44 -9.95 5.99
C VAL A 199 8.99 -9.65 5.62
N LEU A 200 8.33 -8.76 6.37
CA LEU A 200 6.94 -8.34 6.09
C LEU A 200 6.82 -7.67 4.72
N ILE A 201 7.69 -6.68 4.45
CA ILE A 201 7.72 -5.93 3.19
C ILE A 201 7.99 -6.89 2.02
N SER A 202 8.96 -7.78 2.19
CA SER A 202 9.33 -8.75 1.15
C SER A 202 8.19 -9.72 0.83
N GLY A 203 7.42 -10.15 1.84
CA GLY A 203 6.18 -10.89 1.65
C GLY A 203 5.14 -10.12 0.84
N LEU A 204 4.97 -8.82 1.10
CA LEU A 204 4.04 -8.00 0.33
C LEU A 204 4.53 -7.78 -1.11
N ILE A 205 5.84 -7.56 -1.31
CA ILE A 205 6.45 -7.46 -2.64
C ILE A 205 6.20 -8.73 -3.45
N GLY A 206 6.35 -9.92 -2.86
CA GLY A 206 6.17 -11.19 -3.56
C GLY A 206 4.77 -11.34 -4.17
N VAL A 207 3.72 -11.14 -3.39
CA VAL A 207 2.34 -11.22 -3.89
C VAL A 207 2.01 -10.10 -4.87
N LEU A 208 2.57 -8.91 -4.67
CA LEU A 208 2.35 -7.77 -5.56
C LEU A 208 2.97 -8.02 -6.94
N VAL A 209 4.15 -8.64 -7.02
CA VAL A 209 4.77 -9.06 -8.29
C VAL A 209 3.89 -10.10 -8.99
N ALA A 210 3.36 -11.11 -8.27
CA ALA A 210 2.41 -12.05 -8.83
C ALA A 210 1.16 -11.34 -9.37
N TYR A 211 0.58 -10.41 -8.61
CA TYR A 211 -0.58 -9.63 -9.04
C TYR A 211 -0.31 -8.81 -10.30
N LEU A 212 0.82 -8.09 -10.35
CA LEU A 212 1.19 -7.25 -11.50
C LEU A 212 1.32 -8.06 -12.79
N TYR A 213 1.78 -9.32 -12.71
CA TYR A 213 1.77 -10.21 -13.87
C TYR A 213 0.35 -10.39 -14.44
N PHE A 214 -0.66 -10.68 -13.61
CA PHE A 214 -2.04 -10.85 -14.06
C PHE A 214 -2.71 -9.53 -14.47
N ASN A 215 -2.31 -8.43 -13.86
CA ASN A 215 -2.89 -7.12 -14.13
C ASN A 215 -2.34 -6.48 -15.41
N ILE A 216 -1.01 -6.49 -15.61
CA ILE A 216 -0.35 -5.81 -16.74
C ILE A 216 -0.28 -6.69 -17.98
N PHE A 217 0.21 -7.94 -17.84
CA PHE A 217 0.57 -8.77 -18.98
C PHE A 217 -0.58 -9.65 -19.48
N CYS A 218 -1.60 -9.91 -18.69
CA CYS A 218 -2.75 -10.68 -19.12
C CYS A 218 -3.75 -9.80 -19.88
N LYS A 219 -4.09 -10.21 -21.10
CA LYS A 219 -5.12 -9.52 -21.90
C LYS A 219 -6.52 -9.81 -21.36
N PRO A 220 -7.48 -8.89 -21.51
CA PRO A 220 -8.87 -9.10 -21.09
C PRO A 220 -9.49 -10.37 -21.69
N GLU A 221 -9.15 -10.68 -22.96
CA GLU A 221 -9.64 -11.86 -23.70
C GLU A 221 -9.10 -13.18 -23.14
N SER A 222 -7.92 -13.16 -22.48
CA SER A 222 -7.27 -14.37 -21.93
C SER A 222 -8.00 -14.97 -20.74
N ASN A 223 -9.02 -14.26 -20.24
CA ASN A 223 -9.73 -14.65 -19.04
C ASN A 223 -8.87 -14.75 -17.76
N ARG A 224 -7.67 -14.17 -17.74
CA ARG A 224 -6.73 -14.18 -16.61
C ARG A 224 -6.49 -12.79 -16.00
N LYS A 225 -7.00 -11.73 -16.64
CA LYS A 225 -6.85 -10.36 -16.14
C LYS A 225 -7.68 -10.12 -14.89
N ILE A 226 -7.13 -9.35 -13.96
CA ILE A 226 -7.79 -8.95 -12.72
C ILE A 226 -7.40 -7.53 -12.33
N PHE A 227 -8.34 -6.76 -11.79
CA PHE A 227 -8.08 -5.47 -11.17
C PHE A 227 -7.82 -5.61 -9.68
N MET A 228 -7.12 -4.62 -9.12
CA MET A 228 -6.75 -4.60 -7.71
C MET A 228 -7.97 -4.55 -6.80
N GLY A 229 -8.88 -3.63 -7.09
CA GLY A 229 -10.01 -3.29 -6.22
C GLY A 229 -9.60 -2.47 -5.01
N ASP A 230 -10.60 -2.03 -4.25
CA ASP A 230 -10.39 -1.25 -3.05
C ASP A 230 -9.77 -2.09 -1.91
N SER A 231 -10.03 -3.40 -1.88
CA SER A 231 -9.33 -4.34 -0.99
C SER A 231 -7.80 -4.29 -1.14
N GLY A 232 -7.31 -4.09 -2.37
CA GLY A 232 -5.87 -4.02 -2.64
C GLY A 232 -5.30 -2.62 -2.44
N SER A 233 -5.90 -1.60 -3.04
CA SER A 233 -5.38 -0.24 -2.99
C SER A 233 -5.37 0.34 -1.57
N LEU A 234 -6.45 0.12 -0.78
CA LEU A 234 -6.50 0.54 0.62
C LEU A 234 -5.51 -0.25 1.50
N THR A 235 -5.37 -1.57 1.28
CA THR A 235 -4.38 -2.37 2.03
C THR A 235 -2.95 -1.89 1.75
N LEU A 236 -2.60 -1.66 0.49
CA LEU A 236 -1.27 -1.15 0.11
C LEU A 236 -1.03 0.25 0.64
N GLY A 237 -2.02 1.14 0.49
CA GLY A 237 -1.92 2.53 0.97
C GLY A 237 -1.73 2.59 2.48
N PHE A 238 -2.50 1.80 3.23
CA PHE A 238 -2.34 1.73 4.69
C PHE A 238 -0.98 1.17 5.12
N VAL A 239 -0.49 0.09 4.47
CA VAL A 239 0.85 -0.45 4.77
C VAL A 239 1.93 0.58 4.46
N LEU A 240 1.86 1.27 3.33
CA LEU A 240 2.83 2.31 2.98
C LEU A 240 2.77 3.50 3.96
N GLY A 241 1.58 3.91 4.39
CA GLY A 241 1.40 4.92 5.43
C GLY A 241 1.99 4.50 6.78
N PHE A 242 1.78 3.25 7.17
CA PHE A 242 2.39 2.67 8.36
C PHE A 242 3.93 2.65 8.26
N LEU A 243 4.49 2.20 7.13
CA LEU A 243 5.94 2.15 6.91
C LEU A 243 6.55 3.56 6.91
N PHE A 244 5.85 4.54 6.32
CA PHE A 244 6.21 5.95 6.38
C PHE A 244 6.37 6.42 7.83
N VAL A 245 5.34 6.27 8.65
CA VAL A 245 5.35 6.72 10.05
C VAL A 245 6.41 5.96 10.85
N LYS A 246 6.50 4.63 10.62
CA LYS A 246 7.47 3.79 11.33
C LYS A 246 8.91 4.17 11.02
N PHE A 247 9.20 4.55 9.79
CA PHE A 247 10.54 4.98 9.40
C PHE A 247 10.81 6.44 9.79
N ALA A 248 9.82 7.33 9.68
CA ALA A 248 9.94 8.75 10.03
C ALA A 248 9.99 9.00 11.55
N MET A 249 9.45 8.10 12.37
CA MET A 249 9.45 8.24 13.82
C MET A 249 10.87 8.18 14.38
N ASP A 250 11.21 9.13 15.27
CA ASP A 250 12.43 9.09 16.06
C ASP A 250 12.25 8.17 17.28
N ASN A 251 12.98 7.08 17.31
CA ASN A 251 13.00 6.14 18.43
C ASN A 251 14.34 5.41 18.51
N SER A 252 15.25 5.93 19.31
CA SER A 252 16.61 5.41 19.49
C SER A 252 16.69 3.96 20.01
N LYS A 253 15.59 3.45 20.61
CA LYS A 253 15.52 2.04 21.05
C LYS A 253 15.31 1.06 19.89
N VAL A 254 14.81 1.52 18.75
CA VAL A 254 14.48 0.68 17.59
C VAL A 254 15.42 0.94 16.42
N MET A 255 15.69 2.21 16.15
CA MET A 255 16.57 2.65 15.06
C MET A 255 17.38 3.85 15.53
N THR A 256 18.60 4.00 15.03
CA THR A 256 19.44 5.18 15.30
C THR A 256 18.78 6.45 14.79
N TYR A 257 19.15 7.60 15.35
CA TYR A 257 18.66 8.89 14.85
C TYR A 257 19.07 9.12 13.40
N ARG A 258 18.12 9.55 12.57
CA ARG A 258 18.32 9.79 11.14
C ARG A 258 17.68 11.09 10.74
N SER A 259 18.49 12.11 10.48
CA SER A 259 18.03 13.44 10.09
C SER A 259 17.26 13.47 8.76
N ASP A 260 17.45 12.48 7.91
CA ASP A 260 16.85 12.33 6.58
C ASP A 260 15.60 11.43 6.52
N SER A 261 15.19 10.84 7.66
CA SER A 261 14.15 9.82 7.70
C SER A 261 12.79 10.31 7.18
N LEU A 262 12.36 11.50 7.57
CA LEU A 262 11.11 12.10 7.10
C LEU A 262 11.16 12.41 5.59
N LEU A 263 12.25 13.02 5.13
CA LEU A 263 12.46 13.38 3.72
C LEU A 263 12.50 12.12 2.84
N LEU A 264 13.21 11.08 3.29
CA LEU A 264 13.34 9.82 2.57
C LEU A 264 11.99 9.10 2.47
N SER A 265 11.24 9.03 3.58
CA SER A 265 9.89 8.45 3.59
C SER A 265 8.95 9.17 2.62
N TYR A 266 8.99 10.51 2.58
CA TYR A 266 8.18 11.31 1.67
C TYR A 266 8.59 11.09 0.22
N THR A 267 9.90 11.04 -0.07
CA THR A 267 10.43 10.84 -1.43
C THR A 267 9.96 9.52 -2.03
N LEU A 268 9.90 8.45 -1.25
CA LEU A 268 9.41 7.15 -1.71
C LEU A 268 7.93 7.15 -2.12
N LEU A 269 7.15 8.11 -1.64
CA LEU A 269 5.70 8.24 -1.90
C LEU A 269 5.35 9.50 -2.67
N ILE A 270 6.36 10.19 -3.24
CA ILE A 270 6.17 11.52 -3.82
C ILE A 270 5.15 11.51 -4.97
N VAL A 271 5.16 10.50 -5.83
CA VAL A 271 4.31 10.46 -7.04
C VAL A 271 2.82 10.42 -6.66
N PRO A 272 2.31 9.44 -5.89
CA PRO A 272 0.89 9.41 -5.53
C PRO A 272 0.50 10.62 -4.68
N CYS A 273 1.32 11.03 -3.73
CA CYS A 273 1.04 12.17 -2.87
C CYS A 273 1.00 13.49 -3.67
N PHE A 274 2.00 13.77 -4.50
CA PHE A 274 2.04 15.00 -5.28
C PHE A 274 0.90 15.08 -6.29
N ASP A 275 0.48 13.97 -6.91
CA ASP A 275 -0.65 13.97 -7.84
C ASP A 275 -1.95 14.41 -7.16
N VAL A 276 -2.22 13.98 -5.93
CA VAL A 276 -3.38 14.42 -5.16
C VAL A 276 -3.31 15.92 -4.85
N VAL A 277 -2.16 16.44 -4.34
CA VAL A 277 -1.99 17.87 -4.09
C VAL A 277 -2.23 18.69 -5.35
N ARG A 278 -1.64 18.27 -6.46
CA ARG A 278 -1.81 18.93 -7.76
C ARG A 278 -3.28 18.96 -8.21
N VAL A 279 -4.02 17.86 -8.02
CA VAL A 279 -5.44 17.80 -8.36
C VAL A 279 -6.26 18.69 -7.45
N MET A 280 -5.99 18.71 -6.13
CA MET A 280 -6.66 19.58 -5.15
C MET A 280 -6.44 21.05 -5.48
N LEU A 281 -5.20 21.47 -5.74
CA LEU A 281 -4.87 22.85 -6.13
C LEU A 281 -5.59 23.25 -7.44
N SER A 282 -5.59 22.34 -8.44
CA SER A 282 -6.31 22.59 -9.72
C SER A 282 -7.82 22.76 -9.52
N ARG A 283 -8.41 22.09 -8.51
CA ARG A 283 -9.84 22.25 -8.17
C ARG A 283 -10.10 23.57 -7.47
N LEU A 284 -9.25 23.94 -6.51
CA LEU A 284 -9.33 25.23 -5.80
C LEU A 284 -9.31 26.39 -6.80
N TRP A 285 -8.36 26.39 -7.74
CA TRP A 285 -8.27 27.43 -8.77
C TRP A 285 -9.47 27.47 -9.72
N ALA A 286 -10.13 26.32 -9.93
CA ALA A 286 -11.33 26.21 -10.78
C ALA A 286 -12.64 26.42 -9.99
N GLY A 287 -12.61 26.79 -8.71
CA GLY A 287 -13.79 26.95 -7.86
C GLY A 287 -14.64 25.69 -7.70
N GLN A 288 -14.01 24.49 -7.80
CA GLN A 288 -14.71 23.21 -7.74
C GLN A 288 -14.57 22.53 -6.37
N PRO A 289 -15.55 21.71 -5.94
CA PRO A 289 -15.46 20.95 -4.70
C PRO A 289 -14.23 20.04 -4.68
N LEU A 290 -13.48 20.06 -3.56
CA LEU A 290 -12.20 19.32 -3.42
C LEU A 290 -12.35 17.79 -3.57
N PHE A 291 -13.49 17.24 -3.13
CA PHE A 291 -13.73 15.79 -3.07
C PHE A 291 -14.60 15.27 -4.22
N LYS A 292 -14.84 16.07 -5.27
CA LYS A 292 -15.58 15.62 -6.44
C LYS A 292 -14.69 14.71 -7.30
N ALA A 293 -15.18 13.52 -7.66
CA ALA A 293 -14.47 12.64 -8.61
C ALA A 293 -14.33 13.33 -9.97
N ASP A 294 -13.11 13.31 -10.55
CA ASP A 294 -12.85 13.88 -11.88
C ASP A 294 -11.73 13.12 -12.63
N LYS A 295 -11.43 13.60 -13.85
CA LYS A 295 -10.39 13.03 -14.74
C LYS A 295 -9.14 13.92 -14.81
N ARG A 296 -8.69 14.49 -13.67
CA ARG A 296 -7.55 15.42 -13.62
C ARG A 296 -6.24 14.75 -13.17
N HIS A 297 -6.27 13.51 -12.67
CA HIS A 297 -5.08 12.77 -12.28
C HIS A 297 -4.08 12.62 -13.44
N ILE A 298 -2.79 12.44 -13.13
CA ILE A 298 -1.71 12.45 -14.10
C ILE A 298 -1.92 11.42 -15.23
N HIS A 299 -2.34 10.21 -14.89
CA HIS A 299 -2.63 9.17 -15.87
C HIS A 299 -3.72 9.58 -16.87
N HIS A 300 -4.77 10.26 -16.44
CA HIS A 300 -5.81 10.78 -17.36
C HIS A 300 -5.29 11.86 -18.29
N LYS A 301 -4.35 12.70 -17.83
CA LYS A 301 -3.72 13.72 -18.69
C LYS A 301 -2.87 13.07 -19.78
N LEU A 302 -2.04 12.07 -19.41
CA LEU A 302 -1.19 11.36 -20.37
C LEU A 302 -2.02 10.61 -21.42
N LEU A 303 -3.10 9.95 -21.01
CA LEU A 303 -4.03 9.31 -21.96
C LEU A 303 -4.71 10.31 -22.91
N ARG A 304 -5.05 11.53 -22.45
CA ARG A 304 -5.59 12.59 -23.32
C ARG A 304 -4.55 13.12 -24.31
N CYS A 305 -3.26 13.08 -23.96
CA CYS A 305 -2.17 13.40 -24.88
C CYS A 305 -1.95 12.32 -25.94
N GLY A 306 -2.77 11.24 -25.97
CA GLY A 306 -2.68 10.16 -26.95
C GLY A 306 -1.74 9.03 -26.58
N LEU A 307 -1.16 9.02 -25.39
CA LEU A 307 -0.33 7.90 -24.94
C LEU A 307 -1.17 6.65 -24.68
N SER A 308 -0.65 5.47 -25.03
CA SER A 308 -1.24 4.21 -24.62
C SER A 308 -1.11 4.01 -23.11
N GLN A 309 -1.92 3.10 -22.50
CA GLN A 309 -1.81 2.81 -21.06
C GLN A 309 -0.41 2.39 -20.64
N HIS A 310 0.26 1.55 -21.43
CA HIS A 310 1.63 1.10 -21.14
C HIS A 310 2.65 2.24 -21.24
N CYS A 311 2.49 3.13 -22.23
CA CYS A 311 3.37 4.31 -22.35
C CYS A 311 3.13 5.29 -21.18
N ALA A 312 1.87 5.51 -20.78
CA ALA A 312 1.54 6.34 -19.64
C ALA A 312 2.10 5.75 -18.33
N LEU A 313 1.98 4.43 -18.13
CA LEU A 313 2.58 3.72 -17.00
C LEU A 313 4.11 3.89 -16.95
N ALA A 314 4.78 3.71 -18.09
CA ALA A 314 6.23 3.82 -18.16
C ALA A 314 6.73 5.27 -18.01
N SER A 315 5.87 6.27 -18.22
CA SER A 315 6.22 7.70 -18.12
C SER A 315 6.05 8.26 -16.71
N ILE A 316 5.28 7.59 -15.86
CA ILE A 316 5.04 7.96 -14.46
C ILE A 316 6.01 7.24 -13.55
#